data_4836d36decce124f521134b77d523568
#
_entry.id   4836d36decce124f521134b77d523568
#
_cell.length_a   1.000
_cell.length_b   1.000
_cell.length_c   1.000
_cell.angle_alpha   90.00
_cell.angle_beta   90.00
_cell.angle_gamma   90.00
#
_symmetry.space_group_name_H-M   'P 1'
#
loop_
_entity.id
_entity.type
_entity.pdbx_description
1 polymer ?
#
loop_
_entity_poly.entity_id
_entity_poly.type
_entity_poly.pdbx_seq_one_letter_code
_entity_poly.pdbx_strand_id
1 'polypeptide(L)'
;MNARCEWARNQIEIDYHDQEWGIPLHNDRKLFEFLVLEGMQAGLSWRIILNKRQEFRKAFGNFKVELVANYDIMKIKELCSNPLIIRSKKKIEATVNNAKAFIKIQKEFGSFDTFIWNFVRYKPIQNSWKTYNDVPSTSQESDMICKILKIEGSNLWDRKYVTQ
;
A
#
# COMPACT_ATOMS: atom_id res chain seq x y z
N MET A 1 -10.60 6.90 26.66
CA MET A 1 -11.02 6.74 25.24
C MET A 1 -9.90 7.29 24.39
N ASN A 2 -9.28 6.47 23.55
CA ASN A 2 -8.30 6.98 22.60
C ASN A 2 -9.01 7.93 21.63
N ALA A 3 -8.48 9.15 21.48
CA ALA A 3 -9.02 10.12 20.53
C ALA A 3 -8.84 9.55 19.10
N ARG A 4 -9.93 9.31 18.38
CA ARG A 4 -9.88 8.90 16.97
C ARG A 4 -9.64 10.10 16.07
N CYS A 5 -8.95 9.86 14.96
CA CYS A 5 -8.78 10.86 13.92
C CYS A 5 -10.15 11.21 13.29
N GLU A 6 -10.35 12.47 12.93
CA GLU A 6 -11.62 12.98 12.38
C GLU A 6 -12.06 12.31 11.06
N TRP A 7 -11.14 11.71 10.33
CA TRP A 7 -11.46 11.01 9.09
C TRP A 7 -12.16 9.66 9.32
N ALA A 8 -12.00 9.03 10.49
CA ALA A 8 -12.64 7.75 10.85
C ALA A 8 -14.09 7.95 11.27
N ARG A 9 -15.01 8.08 10.30
CA ARG A 9 -16.40 8.51 10.51
C ARG A 9 -17.44 7.41 10.43
N ASN A 10 -17.14 6.32 9.78
CA ASN A 10 -18.06 5.16 9.67
C ASN A 10 -17.38 3.89 10.14
N GLN A 11 -18.15 2.81 10.31
CA GLN A 11 -17.67 1.60 10.95
C GLN A 11 -16.44 1.01 10.26
N ILE A 12 -16.36 0.97 8.92
CA ILE A 12 -15.21 0.41 8.21
C ILE A 12 -13.94 1.25 8.38
N GLU A 13 -14.08 2.59 8.45
CA GLU A 13 -12.96 3.49 8.71
C GLU A 13 -12.53 3.42 10.18
N ILE A 14 -13.48 3.25 11.12
CA ILE A 14 -13.22 3.06 12.54
C ILE A 14 -12.46 1.74 12.78
N ASP A 15 -12.93 0.66 12.19
CA ASP A 15 -12.28 -0.65 12.32
C ASP A 15 -10.85 -0.62 11.77
N TYR A 16 -10.65 0.01 10.60
CA TYR A 16 -9.33 0.20 10.03
C TYR A 16 -8.42 1.06 10.92
N HIS A 17 -8.93 2.20 11.42
CA HIS A 17 -8.19 3.10 12.31
C HIS A 17 -7.76 2.40 13.60
N ASP A 18 -8.67 1.67 14.23
CA ASP A 18 -8.43 1.09 15.56
C ASP A 18 -7.60 -0.19 15.50
N GLN A 19 -7.58 -0.92 14.35
CA GLN A 19 -6.98 -2.25 14.24
C GLN A 19 -5.77 -2.33 13.30
N GLU A 20 -5.59 -1.35 12.41
CA GLU A 20 -4.55 -1.45 11.38
C GLU A 20 -3.73 -0.15 11.24
N TRP A 21 -4.37 1.02 11.26
CA TRP A 21 -3.70 2.28 11.01
C TRP A 21 -2.72 2.64 12.15
N GLY A 22 -1.45 2.93 11.77
CA GLY A 22 -0.39 3.23 12.74
C GLY A 22 0.11 2.04 13.56
N ILE A 23 -0.33 0.81 13.25
CA ILE A 23 0.16 -0.41 13.89
C ILE A 23 1.33 -0.98 13.07
N PRO A 24 2.50 -1.23 13.69
CA PRO A 24 3.64 -1.84 13.01
C PRO A 24 3.26 -3.16 12.29
N LEU A 25 3.66 -3.28 11.03
CA LEU A 25 3.31 -4.41 10.18
C LEU A 25 4.57 -5.12 9.69
N HIS A 26 4.69 -6.42 10.03
CA HIS A 26 5.84 -7.29 9.74
C HIS A 26 5.42 -8.54 8.94
N ASN A 27 4.66 -8.36 7.87
CA ASN A 27 4.22 -9.46 7.01
C ASN A 27 4.22 -9.02 5.55
N ASP A 28 5.09 -9.59 4.73
CA ASP A 28 5.30 -9.22 3.34
C ASP A 28 4.02 -9.22 2.52
N ARG A 29 3.14 -10.21 2.68
CA ARG A 29 1.88 -10.25 1.92
C ARG A 29 0.94 -9.11 2.31
N LYS A 30 0.85 -8.77 3.59
CA LYS A 30 0.05 -7.61 4.05
C LYS A 30 0.70 -6.30 3.65
N LEU A 31 2.03 -6.19 3.68
CA LEU A 31 2.75 -5.04 3.16
C LEU A 31 2.45 -4.86 1.67
N PHE A 32 2.47 -5.92 0.86
CA PHE A 32 2.10 -5.85 -0.54
C PHE A 32 0.62 -5.50 -0.75
N GLU A 33 -0.30 -6.04 0.08
CA GLU A 33 -1.73 -5.64 0.08
C GLU A 33 -1.86 -4.13 0.24
N PHE A 34 -1.25 -3.54 1.28
CA PHE A 34 -1.32 -2.10 1.52
C PHE A 34 -0.72 -1.29 0.37
N LEU A 35 0.42 -1.70 -0.16
CA LEU A 35 1.03 -1.06 -1.31
C LEU A 35 0.09 -0.97 -2.51
N VAL A 36 -0.62 -2.07 -2.81
CA VAL A 36 -1.60 -2.10 -3.89
C VAL A 36 -2.80 -1.22 -3.58
N LEU A 37 -3.34 -1.30 -2.37
CA LEU A 37 -4.51 -0.51 -1.97
C LEU A 37 -4.23 0.99 -2.01
N GLU A 38 -3.06 1.44 -1.52
CA GLU A 38 -2.60 2.83 -1.59
C GLU A 38 -2.46 3.29 -3.05
N GLY A 39 -1.85 2.49 -3.90
CA GLY A 39 -1.75 2.78 -5.32
C GLY A 39 -3.13 2.88 -6.00
N MET A 40 -4.08 2.04 -5.60
CA MET A 40 -5.47 2.11 -6.08
C MET A 40 -6.22 3.34 -5.57
N GLN A 41 -5.84 3.88 -4.41
CA GLN A 41 -6.46 5.08 -3.82
C GLN A 41 -6.20 6.35 -4.65
N ALA A 42 -5.10 6.47 -5.37
CA ALA A 42 -4.73 7.70 -6.06
C ALA A 42 -5.92 8.36 -6.79
N GLY A 43 -6.31 9.56 -6.33
CA GLY A 43 -7.49 10.31 -6.81
C GLY A 43 -8.86 9.82 -6.28
N LEU A 44 -8.88 8.93 -5.28
CA LEU A 44 -10.09 8.39 -4.65
C LEU A 44 -10.02 8.54 -3.13
N SER A 45 -11.16 8.40 -2.43
CA SER A 45 -11.17 8.33 -0.97
C SER A 45 -10.76 6.95 -0.46
N TRP A 46 -10.10 6.91 0.71
CA TRP A 46 -9.73 5.66 1.37
C TRP A 46 -10.96 4.77 1.66
N ARG A 47 -12.09 5.38 1.99
CA ARG A 47 -13.37 4.68 2.17
C ARG A 47 -13.76 3.84 0.95
N ILE A 48 -13.57 4.35 -0.26
CA ILE A 48 -13.86 3.58 -1.49
C ILE A 48 -12.97 2.34 -1.56
N ILE A 49 -11.71 2.48 -1.19
CA ILE A 49 -10.74 1.38 -1.21
C ILE A 49 -11.09 0.34 -0.13
N LEU A 50 -11.37 0.76 1.10
CA LEU A 50 -11.78 -0.13 2.19
C LEU A 50 -13.04 -0.93 1.84
N ASN A 51 -14.07 -0.27 1.28
CA ASN A 51 -15.29 -0.94 0.85
C ASN A 51 -15.06 -2.00 -0.25
N LYS A 52 -14.02 -1.81 -1.08
CA LYS A 52 -13.67 -2.74 -2.16
C LYS A 52 -12.58 -3.74 -1.78
N ARG A 53 -12.03 -3.66 -0.57
CA ARG A 53 -10.85 -4.43 -0.13
C ARG A 53 -11.04 -5.94 -0.28
N GLN A 54 -12.19 -6.48 0.06
CA GLN A 54 -12.46 -7.91 -0.09
C GLN A 54 -12.48 -8.35 -1.56
N GLU A 55 -13.02 -7.50 -2.43
CA GLU A 55 -13.03 -7.78 -3.87
C GLU A 55 -11.63 -7.64 -4.48
N PHE A 56 -10.81 -6.72 -3.98
CA PHE A 56 -9.39 -6.67 -4.32
C PHE A 56 -8.65 -7.95 -3.90
N ARG A 57 -8.91 -8.47 -2.70
CA ARG A 57 -8.32 -9.75 -2.25
C ARG A 57 -8.66 -10.88 -3.20
N LYS A 58 -9.92 -11.02 -3.61
CA LYS A 58 -10.36 -12.02 -4.58
C LYS A 58 -9.69 -11.83 -5.94
N ALA A 59 -9.72 -10.61 -6.47
CA ALA A 59 -9.22 -10.27 -7.80
C ALA A 59 -7.69 -10.44 -7.93
N PHE A 60 -6.94 -10.11 -6.87
CA PHE A 60 -5.48 -10.20 -6.83
C PHE A 60 -4.95 -11.42 -6.06
N GLY A 61 -5.73 -12.51 -5.99
CA GLY A 61 -5.30 -13.80 -5.45
C GLY A 61 -4.80 -13.72 -4.00
N ASN A 62 -5.54 -13.00 -3.13
CA ASN A 62 -5.15 -12.69 -1.75
C ASN A 62 -3.76 -12.02 -1.64
N PHE A 63 -3.40 -11.23 -2.62
CA PHE A 63 -2.13 -10.52 -2.69
C PHE A 63 -0.90 -11.42 -2.54
N LYS A 64 -0.97 -12.64 -3.08
CA LYS A 64 0.21 -13.48 -3.26
C LYS A 64 1.07 -12.85 -4.35
N VAL A 65 2.21 -12.30 -3.95
CA VAL A 65 3.03 -11.46 -4.82
C VAL A 65 3.52 -12.20 -6.08
N GLU A 66 3.90 -13.47 -5.93
CA GLU A 66 4.35 -14.32 -7.04
C GLU A 66 3.24 -14.54 -8.06
N LEU A 67 2.00 -14.71 -7.59
CA LEU A 67 0.84 -14.88 -8.46
C LEU A 67 0.57 -13.59 -9.25
N VAL A 68 0.56 -12.44 -8.56
CA VAL A 68 0.30 -11.13 -9.19
C VAL A 68 1.39 -10.76 -10.20
N ALA A 69 2.66 -11.04 -9.88
CA ALA A 69 3.80 -10.78 -10.77
C ALA A 69 3.71 -11.55 -12.11
N ASN A 70 3.00 -12.68 -12.11
CA ASN A 70 2.81 -13.54 -13.29
C ASN A 70 1.49 -13.29 -14.04
N TYR A 71 0.73 -12.24 -13.71
CA TYR A 71 -0.47 -11.89 -14.46
C TYR A 71 -0.12 -11.50 -15.89
N ASP A 72 -0.74 -12.18 -16.83
CA ASP A 72 -0.62 -11.93 -18.27
C ASP A 72 -1.63 -10.87 -18.76
N ILE A 73 -1.57 -10.59 -20.05
CA ILE A 73 -2.45 -9.61 -20.69
C ILE A 73 -3.94 -10.00 -20.61
N MET A 74 -4.23 -11.30 -20.57
CA MET A 74 -5.62 -11.79 -20.49
C MET A 74 -6.17 -11.54 -19.08
N LYS A 75 -5.37 -11.82 -18.03
CA LYS A 75 -5.74 -11.52 -16.65
C LYS A 75 -5.89 -10.02 -16.41
N ILE A 76 -5.01 -9.19 -16.99
CA ILE A 76 -5.11 -7.72 -16.90
C ILE A 76 -6.44 -7.25 -17.54
N LYS A 77 -6.82 -7.77 -18.71
CA LYS A 77 -8.11 -7.44 -19.36
C LYS A 77 -9.31 -7.86 -18.51
N GLU A 78 -9.28 -9.06 -17.93
CA GLU A 78 -10.28 -9.55 -16.99
C GLU A 78 -10.46 -8.58 -15.82
N LEU A 79 -9.36 -8.17 -15.17
CA LEU A 79 -9.38 -7.21 -14.06
C LEU A 79 -9.94 -5.85 -14.49
N CYS A 80 -9.60 -5.35 -15.68
CA CYS A 80 -10.15 -4.12 -16.23
C CYS A 80 -11.66 -4.18 -16.46
N SER A 81 -12.23 -5.36 -16.63
CA SER A 81 -13.66 -5.59 -16.83
C SER A 81 -14.42 -5.85 -15.53
N ASN A 82 -13.72 -6.05 -14.40
CA ASN A 82 -14.35 -6.36 -13.12
C ASN A 82 -14.93 -5.09 -12.44
N PRO A 83 -16.26 -4.92 -12.34
CA PRO A 83 -16.89 -3.72 -11.76
C PRO A 83 -16.72 -3.62 -10.24
N LEU A 84 -16.30 -4.70 -9.59
CA LEU A 84 -16.17 -4.74 -8.13
C LEU A 84 -14.88 -4.10 -7.62
N ILE A 85 -13.87 -3.91 -8.50
CA ILE A 85 -12.61 -3.23 -8.18
C ILE A 85 -12.48 -1.89 -8.91
N ILE A 86 -11.32 -1.21 -8.74
CA ILE A 86 -11.00 0.00 -9.51
C ILE A 86 -10.49 -0.42 -10.90
N ARG A 87 -11.29 -0.15 -11.94
CA ARG A 87 -11.03 -0.57 -13.33
C ARG A 87 -10.08 0.35 -14.10
N SER A 88 -8.94 0.66 -13.50
CA SER A 88 -7.93 1.48 -14.15
C SER A 88 -6.82 0.59 -14.71
N LYS A 89 -6.74 0.46 -16.04
CA LYS A 89 -5.70 -0.32 -16.70
C LYS A 89 -4.30 0.06 -16.22
N LYS A 90 -4.02 1.38 -16.16
CA LYS A 90 -2.73 1.90 -15.70
C LYS A 90 -2.40 1.44 -14.27
N LYS A 91 -3.35 1.48 -13.34
CA LYS A 91 -3.15 1.04 -11.96
C LYS A 91 -2.97 -0.47 -11.86
N ILE A 92 -3.72 -1.26 -12.65
CA ILE A 92 -3.61 -2.72 -12.69
C ILE A 92 -2.25 -3.15 -13.25
N GLU A 93 -1.82 -2.58 -14.37
CA GLU A 93 -0.49 -2.85 -14.96
C GLU A 93 0.63 -2.45 -14.01
N ALA A 94 0.52 -1.30 -13.36
CA ALA A 94 1.48 -0.86 -12.36
C ALA A 94 1.51 -1.81 -11.14
N THR A 95 0.38 -2.38 -10.71
CA THR A 95 0.35 -3.39 -9.64
C THR A 95 1.14 -4.64 -10.03
N VAL A 96 1.04 -5.12 -11.27
CA VAL A 96 1.83 -6.24 -11.76
C VAL A 96 3.34 -5.93 -11.79
N ASN A 97 3.70 -4.73 -12.25
CA ASN A 97 5.09 -4.29 -12.25
C ASN A 97 5.65 -4.12 -10.82
N ASN A 98 4.85 -3.59 -9.91
CA ASN A 98 5.22 -3.48 -8.50
C ASN A 98 5.41 -4.85 -7.84
N ALA A 99 4.61 -5.86 -8.19
CA ALA A 99 4.82 -7.22 -7.71
C ALA A 99 6.17 -7.79 -8.15
N LYS A 100 6.59 -7.52 -9.38
CA LYS A 100 7.91 -7.93 -9.89
C LYS A 100 9.05 -7.22 -9.15
N ALA A 101 8.91 -5.91 -8.89
CA ALA A 101 9.90 -5.14 -8.13
C ALA A 101 9.95 -5.61 -6.66
N PHE A 102 8.80 -5.92 -6.07
CA PHE A 102 8.70 -6.47 -4.72
C PHE A 102 9.48 -7.79 -4.58
N ILE A 103 9.35 -8.70 -5.56
CA ILE A 103 10.09 -9.97 -5.58
C ILE A 103 11.60 -9.74 -5.71
N LYS A 104 12.05 -8.74 -6.48
CA LYS A 104 13.47 -8.40 -6.56
C LYS A 104 14.01 -7.98 -5.19
N ILE A 105 13.29 -7.09 -4.50
CA ILE A 105 13.64 -6.62 -3.16
C ILE A 105 13.69 -7.80 -2.17
N GLN A 106 12.72 -8.71 -2.21
CA GLN A 106 12.73 -9.91 -1.37
C GLN A 106 13.97 -10.78 -1.62
N LYS A 107 14.40 -10.93 -2.87
CA LYS A 107 15.60 -11.70 -3.23
C LYS A 107 16.89 -11.05 -2.75
N GLU A 108 16.96 -9.72 -2.79
CA GLU A 108 18.14 -8.96 -2.41
C GLU A 108 18.27 -8.81 -0.89
N PHE A 109 17.18 -8.53 -0.20
CA PHE A 109 17.17 -8.19 1.23
C PHE A 109 16.62 -9.31 2.14
N GLY A 110 16.23 -10.47 1.56
CA GLY A 110 15.64 -11.60 2.28
C GLY A 110 14.11 -11.47 2.45
N SER A 111 13.59 -10.27 2.70
CA SER A 111 12.16 -9.95 2.73
C SER A 111 11.91 -8.47 2.43
N PHE A 112 10.69 -8.14 2.03
CA PHE A 112 10.30 -6.73 1.91
C PHE A 112 10.19 -6.06 3.29
N ASP A 113 9.79 -6.81 4.31
CA ASP A 113 9.79 -6.37 5.70
C ASP A 113 11.18 -5.91 6.14
N THR A 114 12.21 -6.73 5.95
CA THR A 114 13.60 -6.37 6.24
C THR A 114 14.01 -5.10 5.51
N PHE A 115 13.70 -4.99 4.23
CA PHE A 115 14.00 -3.81 3.43
C PHE A 115 13.34 -2.54 3.98
N ILE A 116 12.02 -2.54 4.19
CA ILE A 116 11.26 -1.34 4.57
C ILE A 116 11.61 -0.89 6.00
N TRP A 117 11.74 -1.81 6.94
CA TRP A 117 12.02 -1.50 8.33
C TRP A 117 13.46 -1.05 8.59
N ASN A 118 14.39 -1.35 7.69
CA ASN A 118 15.77 -0.86 7.80
C ASN A 118 15.87 0.67 7.73
N PHE A 119 14.97 1.35 7.00
CA PHE A 119 14.94 2.82 6.90
C PHE A 119 14.68 3.51 8.25
N VAL A 120 13.99 2.83 9.15
CA VAL A 120 13.67 3.32 10.49
C VAL A 120 14.39 2.53 11.59
N ARG A 121 15.47 1.78 11.22
CA ARG A 121 16.28 0.97 12.12
C ARG A 121 15.43 0.00 12.98
N TYR A 122 14.41 -0.59 12.36
CA TYR A 122 13.45 -1.54 12.96
C TYR A 122 12.68 -0.98 14.16
N LYS A 123 12.50 0.35 14.23
CA LYS A 123 11.73 1.01 15.29
C LYS A 123 10.75 1.99 14.66
N PRO A 124 9.46 1.93 15.02
CA PRO A 124 8.49 2.89 14.52
C PRO A 124 8.86 4.30 15.03
N ILE A 125 8.73 5.29 14.15
CA ILE A 125 8.90 6.70 14.52
C ILE A 125 7.60 7.15 15.18
N GLN A 126 7.68 7.55 16.45
CA GLN A 126 6.54 8.09 17.19
C GLN A 126 6.56 9.62 17.09
N ASN A 127 5.54 10.17 16.44
CA ASN A 127 5.35 11.61 16.32
C ASN A 127 4.27 12.09 17.31
N SER A 128 4.34 13.37 17.73
CA SER A 128 3.38 13.99 18.63
C SER A 128 2.88 15.29 18.01
N TRP A 129 2.07 15.18 16.97
CA TRP A 129 1.45 16.32 16.30
C TRP A 129 0.27 16.85 17.12
N LYS A 130 0.20 18.18 17.29
CA LYS A 130 -0.89 18.81 18.05
C LYS A 130 -2.18 18.92 17.23
N THR A 131 -2.06 19.16 15.95
CA THR A 131 -3.19 19.30 15.02
C THR A 131 -2.93 18.52 13.74
N TYR A 132 -3.98 18.24 12.98
CA TYR A 132 -3.87 17.60 11.67
C TYR A 132 -3.00 18.41 10.69
N ASN A 133 -3.03 19.74 10.79
CA ASN A 133 -2.24 20.62 9.91
C ASN A 133 -0.72 20.57 10.19
N ASP A 134 -0.33 20.06 11.35
CA ASP A 134 1.08 19.92 11.72
C ASP A 134 1.71 18.66 11.10
N VAL A 135 0.87 17.72 10.60
CA VAL A 135 1.34 16.46 10.01
C VAL A 135 1.96 16.75 8.64
N PRO A 136 3.27 16.52 8.43
CA PRO A 136 3.90 16.75 7.14
C PRO A 136 3.38 15.73 6.11
N SER A 137 3.30 16.14 4.87
CA SER A 137 2.89 15.26 3.76
C SER A 137 3.95 14.23 3.36
N THR A 138 5.21 14.44 3.76
CA THR A 138 6.35 13.54 3.49
C THR A 138 7.35 13.62 4.65
N SER A 139 8.20 12.58 4.76
CA SER A 139 9.36 12.56 5.65
C SER A 139 10.63 12.23 4.88
N GLN A 140 11.81 12.39 5.51
CA GLN A 140 13.07 12.01 4.89
C GLN A 140 13.09 10.52 4.54
N GLU A 141 12.56 9.67 5.40
CA GLU A 141 12.46 8.22 5.20
C GLU A 141 11.54 7.91 4.01
N SER A 142 10.37 8.54 3.92
CA SER A 142 9.45 8.33 2.80
C SER A 142 10.05 8.78 1.46
N ASP A 143 10.76 9.89 1.44
CA ASP A 143 11.46 10.38 0.24
C ASP A 143 12.57 9.42 -0.20
N MET A 144 13.32 8.86 0.76
CA MET A 144 14.39 7.90 0.50
C MET A 144 13.83 6.58 -0.03
N ILE A 145 12.80 6.04 0.62
CA ILE A 145 12.10 4.83 0.17
C ILE A 145 11.56 5.00 -1.26
N CYS A 146 10.89 6.12 -1.53
CA CYS A 146 10.35 6.41 -2.86
C CYS A 146 11.43 6.46 -3.94
N LYS A 147 12.61 7.04 -3.65
CA LYS A 147 13.73 7.07 -4.59
C LYS A 147 14.21 5.66 -4.94
N ILE A 148 14.42 4.82 -3.93
CA ILE A 148 14.93 3.46 -4.13
C ILE A 148 13.90 2.62 -4.88
N LEU A 149 12.64 2.67 -4.49
CA LEU A 149 11.58 1.90 -5.16
C LEU A 149 11.40 2.29 -6.64
N LYS A 150 11.61 3.56 -6.99
CA LYS A 150 11.62 4.01 -8.40
C LYS A 150 12.79 3.44 -9.19
N ILE A 151 13.98 3.34 -8.59
CA ILE A 151 15.16 2.73 -9.21
C ILE A 151 14.91 1.25 -9.48
N GLU A 152 14.23 0.54 -8.59
CA GLU A 152 13.88 -0.88 -8.74
C GLU A 152 12.76 -1.15 -9.76
N GLY A 153 12.25 -0.12 -10.43
CA GLY A 153 11.27 -0.23 -11.52
C GLY A 153 9.81 -0.21 -11.06
N SER A 154 9.56 0.27 -9.86
CA SER A 154 8.20 0.48 -9.35
C SER A 154 7.57 1.75 -9.96
N ASN A 155 6.38 1.62 -10.54
CA ASN A 155 5.70 2.70 -11.27
C ASN A 155 4.62 3.44 -10.47
N LEU A 156 4.32 3.03 -9.23
CA LEU A 156 3.21 3.57 -8.43
C LEU A 156 3.62 4.29 -7.14
N TRP A 157 4.90 4.41 -6.88
CA TRP A 157 5.37 5.01 -5.64
C TRP A 157 5.40 6.54 -5.76
N ASP A 158 4.29 7.17 -5.45
CA ASP A 158 4.28 8.60 -5.18
C ASP A 158 4.55 8.82 -3.68
N ARG A 159 5.31 9.87 -3.36
CA ARG A 159 5.76 10.23 -2.00
C ARG A 159 4.65 10.28 -0.96
N LYS A 160 3.43 10.56 -1.40
CA LYS A 160 2.25 10.72 -0.55
C LYS A 160 1.73 9.42 0.10
N TYR A 161 2.16 8.24 -0.40
CA TYR A 161 1.59 6.95 0.02
C TYR A 161 2.51 6.12 0.92
N VAL A 162 3.68 6.64 1.27
CA VAL A 162 4.67 5.94 2.11
C VAL A 162 4.69 6.48 3.56
N THR A 163 3.89 7.49 3.85
CA THR A 163 3.90 8.22 5.14
C THR A 163 2.74 7.91 6.07
N GLN A 164 1.93 6.88 5.78
CA GLN A 164 0.84 6.48 6.67
C GLN A 164 1.25 5.43 7.69
#